data_57d3cd93c9d71001d30ec92581398143
#
_entry.id   57d3cd93c9d71001d30ec92581398143
#
_cell.length_a   1.000
_cell.length_b   1.000
_cell.length_c   1.000
_cell.angle_alpha   90.00
_cell.angle_beta   90.00
_cell.angle_gamma   90.00
#
_symmetry.space_group_name_H-M   'P 1'
#
loop_
_entity.id
_entity.type
_entity.pdbx_description
1 polymer ?
#
loop_
_entity_poly.entity_id
_entity_poly.type
_entity_poly.pdbx_seq_one_letter_code
_entity_poly.pdbx_strand_id
1 'polypeptide(L)'
;MDNYQFSILNFQFSTVGTTVLMLAISIFLGLLLGKIKIKGITLGITWVLFVGIGLSALGVACNHDMLHIIKEFGLILFVTAVGLQVGPGFFRSFKKGGLAMNIMALVNVALGVGITVIIAKMANQELTDMAGVYTGAITNTPGLSAAQQAVGDLGIEGASERLAAGYAVAYPLAVVGMIVSCLLLRWFCRIDLKKEPTEEIQSNQNNQSTPNSTSSKKGGILLIPIFIIIALGIVLGSIPIPVGMKAPVKLGLAGGPLVVALIAGWLGVKKGWYSTEFTDGQGVHMLREVGIALFLAGVGLGAGQAFVATVQTHYMWVVYGVIITMVPPILVTLFGRLVLHLNYYTLMGFIGGSHTDPPTLAFANNVAPEGCKLPNTGYATVYPLTMFLRIFTAQLLVLMAI
;
A
#
# COMPACT_ATOMS: atom_id res chain seq x y z
N MET A 1 -34.91 6.64 -9.56
CA MET A 1 -34.66 5.71 -8.43
C MET A 1 -34.97 4.32 -8.95
N ASP A 2 -34.00 3.68 -9.58
CA ASP A 2 -34.18 2.35 -10.14
C ASP A 2 -34.00 1.32 -9.04
N ASN A 3 -35.08 0.68 -8.63
CA ASN A 3 -35.09 -0.46 -7.72
C ASN A 3 -34.51 -1.67 -8.43
N TYR A 4 -33.18 -1.82 -8.46
CA TYR A 4 -32.56 -3.08 -8.82
C TYR A 4 -32.81 -4.08 -7.69
N GLN A 5 -33.78 -4.96 -7.90
CA GLN A 5 -34.06 -6.08 -7.00
C GLN A 5 -33.26 -7.29 -7.48
N PHE A 6 -32.24 -7.66 -6.71
CA PHE A 6 -31.53 -8.92 -6.92
C PHE A 6 -32.26 -10.01 -6.16
N SER A 7 -32.69 -11.07 -6.83
CA SER A 7 -33.37 -12.20 -6.20
C SER A 7 -32.52 -13.48 -6.31
N ILE A 8 -32.21 -14.09 -5.18
CA ILE A 8 -31.66 -15.43 -5.10
C ILE A 8 -32.68 -16.29 -4.38
N LEU A 9 -33.11 -17.41 -4.98
CA LEU A 9 -34.03 -18.38 -4.37
C LEU A 9 -35.33 -17.72 -3.83
N ASN A 10 -35.95 -16.81 -4.59
CA ASN A 10 -37.15 -16.06 -4.19
C ASN A 10 -36.98 -15.05 -3.04
N PHE A 11 -35.77 -14.78 -2.58
CA PHE A 11 -35.52 -13.71 -1.63
C PHE A 11 -35.28 -12.38 -2.36
N GLN A 12 -36.06 -11.36 -2.02
CA GLN A 12 -35.85 -9.99 -2.50
C GLN A 12 -35.00 -9.22 -1.49
N PHE A 13 -33.80 -8.82 -1.90
CA PHE A 13 -32.94 -8.00 -1.07
C PHE A 13 -33.19 -6.51 -1.34
N SER A 14 -33.17 -5.71 -0.29
CA SER A 14 -33.10 -4.25 -0.47
C SER A 14 -31.78 -3.85 -1.12
N THR A 15 -31.71 -2.67 -1.72
CA THR A 15 -30.46 -2.14 -2.33
C THR A 15 -29.30 -2.13 -1.34
N VAL A 16 -29.58 -1.80 -0.05
CA VAL A 16 -28.60 -1.87 1.04
C VAL A 16 -28.16 -3.32 1.28
N GLY A 17 -29.12 -4.24 1.40
CA GLY A 17 -28.85 -5.65 1.64
C GLY A 17 -28.02 -6.28 0.51
N THR A 18 -28.34 -5.97 -0.75
CA THR A 18 -27.56 -6.42 -1.92
C THR A 18 -26.13 -5.94 -1.87
N THR A 19 -25.92 -4.63 -1.61
CA THR A 19 -24.57 -4.05 -1.57
C THR A 19 -23.73 -4.66 -0.45
N VAL A 20 -24.29 -4.80 0.77
CA VAL A 20 -23.58 -5.42 1.90
C VAL A 20 -23.30 -6.91 1.64
N LEU A 21 -24.25 -7.64 1.05
CA LEU A 21 -24.04 -9.05 0.67
C LEU A 21 -22.91 -9.21 -0.34
N MET A 22 -22.86 -8.37 -1.37
CA MET A 22 -21.82 -8.43 -2.40
C MET A 22 -20.44 -8.04 -1.84
N LEU A 23 -20.38 -7.08 -0.92
CA LEU A 23 -19.15 -6.77 -0.18
C LEU A 23 -18.69 -7.99 0.64
N ALA A 24 -19.60 -8.62 1.39
CA ALA A 24 -19.29 -9.80 2.20
C ALA A 24 -18.81 -10.99 1.33
N ILE A 25 -19.46 -11.25 0.20
CA ILE A 25 -19.06 -12.29 -0.75
C ILE A 25 -17.69 -11.97 -1.35
N SER A 26 -17.45 -10.74 -1.77
CA SER A 26 -16.15 -10.31 -2.31
C SER A 26 -15.02 -10.53 -1.31
N ILE A 27 -15.23 -10.15 -0.05
CA ILE A 27 -14.25 -10.32 1.04
C ILE A 27 -14.05 -11.80 1.32
N PHE A 28 -15.13 -12.57 1.51
CA PHE A 28 -15.05 -13.99 1.83
C PHE A 28 -14.31 -14.79 0.75
N LEU A 29 -14.76 -14.69 -0.51
CA LEU A 29 -14.12 -15.40 -1.62
C LEU A 29 -12.70 -14.90 -1.87
N GLY A 30 -12.47 -13.58 -1.77
CA GLY A 30 -11.13 -12.98 -1.91
C GLY A 30 -10.15 -13.50 -0.87
N LEU A 31 -10.56 -13.60 0.40
CA LEU A 31 -9.72 -14.16 1.47
C LEU A 31 -9.47 -15.67 1.29
N LEU A 32 -10.44 -16.43 0.78
CA LEU A 32 -10.24 -17.84 0.44
C LEU A 32 -9.21 -18.00 -0.68
N LEU A 33 -9.36 -17.25 -1.77
CA LEU A 33 -8.40 -17.26 -2.89
C LEU A 33 -7.02 -16.75 -2.44
N GLY A 34 -6.98 -15.81 -1.52
CA GLY A 34 -5.75 -15.30 -0.91
C GLY A 34 -4.91 -16.34 -0.17
N LYS A 35 -5.49 -17.48 0.21
CA LYS A 35 -4.75 -18.61 0.79
C LYS A 35 -4.02 -19.46 -0.25
N ILE A 36 -4.37 -19.33 -1.53
CA ILE A 36 -3.75 -20.09 -2.62
C ILE A 36 -2.34 -19.54 -2.86
N LYS A 37 -1.36 -20.43 -2.73
CA LYS A 37 0.04 -20.12 -3.03
C LYS A 37 0.44 -20.77 -4.36
N ILE A 38 0.84 -19.99 -5.34
CA ILE A 38 1.38 -20.45 -6.61
C ILE A 38 2.89 -20.31 -6.56
N LYS A 39 3.61 -21.42 -6.53
CA LYS A 39 5.09 -21.45 -6.39
C LYS A 39 5.60 -20.62 -5.17
N GLY A 40 4.85 -20.65 -4.07
CA GLY A 40 5.21 -19.92 -2.85
C GLY A 40 4.77 -18.45 -2.80
N ILE A 41 4.24 -17.90 -3.90
CA ILE A 41 3.75 -16.51 -4.02
C ILE A 41 2.23 -16.50 -3.83
N THR A 42 1.71 -15.54 -3.09
CA THR A 42 0.28 -15.27 -2.98
C THR A 42 0.00 -13.78 -3.13
N LEU A 43 -1.13 -13.45 -3.73
CA LEU A 43 -1.65 -12.07 -3.77
C LEU A 43 -2.37 -11.69 -2.45
N GLY A 44 -2.54 -12.66 -1.53
CA GLY A 44 -3.14 -12.41 -0.23
C GLY A 44 -4.51 -11.74 -0.32
N ILE A 45 -4.72 -10.71 0.51
CA ILE A 45 -5.97 -9.96 0.60
C ILE A 45 -6.36 -9.22 -0.69
N THR A 46 -5.41 -9.01 -1.62
CA THR A 46 -5.69 -8.32 -2.89
C THR A 46 -6.65 -9.10 -3.79
N TRP A 47 -6.81 -10.40 -3.59
CA TRP A 47 -7.85 -11.18 -4.26
C TRP A 47 -9.27 -10.62 -4.02
N VAL A 48 -9.49 -9.92 -2.91
CA VAL A 48 -10.77 -9.24 -2.64
C VAL A 48 -11.12 -8.24 -3.74
N LEU A 49 -10.14 -7.48 -4.22
CA LEU A 49 -10.30 -6.55 -5.35
C LEU A 49 -10.74 -7.31 -6.62
N PHE A 50 -10.03 -8.39 -6.97
CA PHE A 50 -10.31 -9.12 -8.20
C PHE A 50 -11.66 -9.86 -8.17
N VAL A 51 -12.06 -10.39 -7.01
CA VAL A 51 -13.41 -10.96 -6.85
C VAL A 51 -14.47 -9.88 -7.02
N GLY A 52 -14.27 -8.69 -6.42
CA GLY A 52 -15.17 -7.55 -6.58
C GLY A 52 -15.29 -7.12 -8.04
N ILE A 53 -14.17 -7.00 -8.77
CA ILE A 53 -14.15 -6.72 -10.22
C ILE A 53 -14.93 -7.81 -10.99
N GLY A 54 -14.72 -9.09 -10.69
CA GLY A 54 -15.41 -10.18 -11.35
C GLY A 54 -16.92 -10.14 -11.15
N LEU A 55 -17.39 -9.92 -9.92
CA LEU A 55 -18.83 -9.79 -9.61
C LEU A 55 -19.45 -8.60 -10.34
N SER A 56 -18.79 -7.45 -10.33
CA SER A 56 -19.26 -6.25 -11.04
C SER A 56 -19.29 -6.46 -12.56
N ALA A 57 -18.25 -7.11 -13.13
CA ALA A 57 -18.20 -7.47 -14.55
C ALA A 57 -19.30 -8.44 -14.97
N LEU A 58 -19.77 -9.30 -14.06
CA LEU A 58 -20.91 -10.20 -14.27
C LEU A 58 -22.27 -9.50 -14.19
N GLY A 59 -22.28 -8.17 -14.03
CA GLY A 59 -23.50 -7.35 -14.03
C GLY A 59 -24.14 -7.17 -12.65
N VAL A 60 -23.44 -7.51 -11.56
CA VAL A 60 -23.97 -7.23 -10.22
C VAL A 60 -23.93 -5.74 -9.96
N ALA A 61 -25.09 -5.12 -9.81
CA ALA A 61 -25.24 -3.70 -9.50
C ALA A 61 -25.25 -3.49 -7.98
N CYS A 62 -24.39 -2.60 -7.49
CA CYS A 62 -24.34 -2.15 -6.11
C CYS A 62 -24.66 -0.65 -6.04
N ASN A 63 -25.13 -0.17 -4.88
CA ASN A 63 -25.34 1.25 -4.68
C ASN A 63 -23.99 1.97 -4.62
N HIS A 64 -23.78 2.91 -5.54
CA HIS A 64 -22.51 3.65 -5.71
C HIS A 64 -22.16 4.48 -4.45
N ASP A 65 -23.13 5.19 -3.87
CA ASP A 65 -22.89 6.04 -2.69
C ASP A 65 -22.48 5.21 -1.47
N MET A 66 -23.15 4.06 -1.28
CA MET A 66 -22.77 3.14 -0.21
C MET A 66 -21.37 2.56 -0.40
N LEU A 67 -21.03 2.11 -1.62
CA LEU A 67 -19.69 1.64 -1.92
C LEU A 67 -18.64 2.72 -1.66
N HIS A 68 -18.94 3.96 -2.04
CA HIS A 68 -18.06 5.10 -1.78
C HIS A 68 -17.79 5.29 -0.29
N ILE A 69 -18.86 5.38 0.53
CA ILE A 69 -18.74 5.57 1.98
C ILE A 69 -17.96 4.40 2.62
N ILE A 70 -18.28 3.16 2.27
CA ILE A 70 -17.63 1.96 2.85
C ILE A 70 -16.16 1.91 2.44
N LYS A 71 -15.85 2.21 1.18
CA LYS A 71 -14.48 2.28 0.66
C LYS A 71 -13.65 3.32 1.43
N GLU A 72 -14.15 4.55 1.56
CA GLU A 72 -13.43 5.62 2.25
C GLU A 72 -13.26 5.32 3.75
N PHE A 73 -14.30 4.80 4.40
CA PHE A 73 -14.19 4.40 5.80
C PHE A 73 -13.20 3.25 6.01
N GLY A 74 -13.24 2.24 5.14
CA GLY A 74 -12.27 1.15 5.15
C GLY A 74 -10.83 1.65 5.00
N LEU A 75 -10.60 2.60 4.08
CA LEU A 75 -9.31 3.24 3.91
C LEU A 75 -8.84 3.95 5.18
N ILE A 76 -9.69 4.78 5.80
CA ILE A 76 -9.36 5.52 7.02
C ILE A 76 -8.92 4.55 8.14
N LEU A 77 -9.66 3.46 8.34
CA LEU A 77 -9.31 2.42 9.31
C LEU A 77 -7.94 1.80 8.99
N PHE A 78 -7.72 1.46 7.73
CA PHE A 78 -6.48 0.85 7.25
C PHE A 78 -5.26 1.75 7.47
N VAL A 79 -5.31 3.01 7.00
CA VAL A 79 -4.17 3.92 7.11
C VAL A 79 -3.90 4.35 8.56
N THR A 80 -4.95 4.45 9.39
CA THR A 80 -4.80 4.71 10.82
C THR A 80 -4.06 3.56 11.51
N ALA A 81 -4.46 2.32 11.24
CA ALA A 81 -3.79 1.15 11.79
C ALA A 81 -2.32 1.07 11.35
N VAL A 82 -2.05 1.28 10.04
CA VAL A 82 -0.68 1.32 9.50
C VAL A 82 0.15 2.42 10.17
N GLY A 83 -0.39 3.63 10.32
CA GLY A 83 0.28 4.74 10.98
C GLY A 83 0.66 4.44 12.43
N LEU A 84 -0.27 3.82 13.18
CA LEU A 84 -0.01 3.38 14.56
C LEU A 84 1.09 2.33 14.64
N GLN A 85 1.09 1.32 13.76
CA GLN A 85 2.09 0.25 13.72
C GLN A 85 3.49 0.78 13.40
N VAL A 86 3.57 1.68 12.44
CA VAL A 86 4.83 2.22 11.91
C VAL A 86 5.40 3.33 12.79
N GLY A 87 4.54 4.11 13.47
CA GLY A 87 4.91 5.28 14.24
C GLY A 87 6.08 5.11 15.22
N PRO A 88 6.08 4.07 16.07
CA PRO A 88 7.17 3.85 17.05
C PRO A 88 8.56 3.72 16.43
N GLY A 89 8.64 3.15 15.20
CA GLY A 89 9.89 2.94 14.46
C GLY A 89 10.32 4.11 13.58
N PHE A 90 9.39 4.98 13.17
CA PHE A 90 9.59 5.97 12.12
C PHE A 90 10.83 6.84 12.30
N PHE A 91 10.94 7.55 13.43
CA PHE A 91 12.09 8.45 13.67
C PHE A 91 13.39 7.69 13.95
N ARG A 92 13.33 6.44 14.35
CA ARG A 92 14.52 5.59 14.51
C ARG A 92 15.12 5.19 13.18
N SER A 93 14.29 5.05 12.14
CA SER A 93 14.75 4.68 10.79
C SER A 93 15.68 5.71 10.14
N PHE A 94 15.72 6.94 10.63
CA PHE A 94 16.62 7.98 10.15
C PHE A 94 17.97 8.06 10.92
N LYS A 95 18.18 7.22 11.94
CA LYS A 95 19.47 7.17 12.64
C LYS A 95 20.53 6.44 11.83
N LYS A 96 21.79 6.42 12.32
CA LYS A 96 22.96 5.82 11.65
C LYS A 96 22.65 4.45 11.01
N GLY A 97 22.93 4.31 9.72
CA GLY A 97 22.63 3.12 8.90
C GLY A 97 21.32 3.19 8.12
N GLY A 98 20.25 3.76 8.68
CA GLY A 98 18.96 3.89 7.99
C GLY A 98 18.87 5.07 7.02
N LEU A 99 19.67 6.13 7.23
CA LEU A 99 19.62 7.32 6.39
C LEU A 99 19.96 7.01 4.92
N ALA A 100 21.01 6.23 4.67
CA ALA A 100 21.39 5.86 3.32
C ALA A 100 20.27 5.08 2.60
N MET A 101 19.64 4.12 3.29
CA MET A 101 18.50 3.38 2.74
C MET A 101 17.29 4.28 2.51
N ASN A 102 17.01 5.25 3.39
CA ASN A 102 15.92 6.19 3.18
C ASN A 102 16.18 7.15 2.02
N ILE A 103 17.42 7.56 1.78
CA ILE A 103 17.80 8.32 0.57
C ILE A 103 17.62 7.45 -0.68
N MET A 104 18.08 6.20 -0.66
CA MET A 104 17.82 5.25 -1.74
C MET A 104 16.32 5.08 -2.01
N ALA A 105 15.50 5.02 -0.96
CA ALA A 105 14.05 4.91 -1.07
C ALA A 105 13.43 6.17 -1.71
N LEU A 106 13.90 7.35 -1.34
CA LEU A 106 13.50 8.61 -1.98
C LEU A 106 13.83 8.61 -3.48
N VAL A 107 15.05 8.19 -3.83
CA VAL A 107 15.48 8.07 -5.24
C VAL A 107 14.62 7.04 -5.97
N ASN A 108 14.31 5.89 -5.34
CA ASN A 108 13.44 4.87 -5.92
C ASN A 108 12.04 5.41 -6.24
N VAL A 109 11.46 6.19 -5.33
CA VAL A 109 10.15 6.84 -5.55
C VAL A 109 10.26 7.87 -6.68
N ALA A 110 11.27 8.73 -6.67
CA ALA A 110 11.49 9.75 -7.70
C ALA A 110 11.68 9.15 -9.10
N LEU A 111 12.45 8.06 -9.21
CA LEU A 111 12.62 7.32 -10.46
C LEU A 111 11.28 6.71 -10.93
N GLY A 112 10.50 6.13 -10.02
CA GLY A 112 9.19 5.57 -10.36
C GLY A 112 8.23 6.63 -10.91
N VAL A 113 8.16 7.80 -10.28
CA VAL A 113 7.37 8.94 -10.76
C VAL A 113 7.92 9.44 -12.10
N GLY A 114 9.23 9.64 -12.21
CA GLY A 114 9.87 10.12 -13.45
C GLY A 114 9.61 9.19 -14.63
N ILE A 115 9.76 7.87 -14.45
CA ILE A 115 9.46 6.86 -15.47
C ILE A 115 7.97 6.91 -15.86
N THR A 116 7.07 7.05 -14.88
CA THR A 116 5.63 7.17 -15.16
C THR A 116 5.32 8.38 -16.04
N VAL A 117 5.89 9.54 -15.72
CA VAL A 117 5.72 10.77 -16.50
C VAL A 117 6.32 10.63 -17.92
N ILE A 118 7.50 10.01 -18.02
CA ILE A 118 8.15 9.76 -19.31
C ILE A 118 7.27 8.85 -20.17
N ILE A 119 6.79 7.73 -19.63
CA ILE A 119 5.90 6.80 -20.35
C ILE A 119 4.63 7.51 -20.75
N ALA A 120 3.99 8.27 -19.86
CA ALA A 120 2.78 9.03 -20.18
C ALA A 120 2.98 9.94 -21.41
N LYS A 121 4.09 10.69 -21.43
CA LYS A 121 4.43 11.57 -22.56
C LYS A 121 4.77 10.81 -23.84
N MET A 122 5.59 9.78 -23.76
CA MET A 122 6.05 9.03 -24.93
C MET A 122 4.93 8.20 -25.57
N ALA A 123 4.04 7.63 -24.76
CA ALA A 123 2.94 6.80 -25.19
C ALA A 123 1.63 7.59 -25.38
N ASN A 124 1.66 8.92 -25.21
CA ASN A 124 0.49 9.80 -25.32
C ASN A 124 -0.69 9.34 -24.44
N GLN A 125 -0.37 8.97 -23.18
CA GLN A 125 -1.35 8.54 -22.18
C GLN A 125 -1.68 9.69 -21.23
N GLU A 126 -2.93 9.76 -20.77
CA GLU A 126 -3.30 10.70 -19.72
C GLU A 126 -2.54 10.40 -18.43
N LEU A 127 -1.93 11.43 -17.83
CA LEU A 127 -1.15 11.26 -16.63
C LEU A 127 -2.02 10.87 -15.42
N THR A 128 -3.29 11.27 -15.41
CA THR A 128 -4.29 10.80 -14.44
C THR A 128 -4.45 9.30 -14.47
N ASP A 129 -4.62 8.71 -15.65
CA ASP A 129 -4.79 7.26 -15.82
C ASP A 129 -3.50 6.52 -15.47
N MET A 130 -2.36 7.08 -15.88
CA MET A 130 -1.04 6.54 -15.52
C MET A 130 -0.74 6.61 -14.03
N ALA A 131 -1.39 7.50 -13.26
CA ALA A 131 -1.32 7.47 -11.80
C ALA A 131 -1.97 6.20 -11.22
N GLY A 132 -3.02 5.67 -11.85
CA GLY A 132 -3.59 4.36 -11.52
C GLY A 132 -2.61 3.23 -11.78
N VAL A 133 -1.98 3.20 -12.97
CA VAL A 133 -0.94 2.22 -13.32
C VAL A 133 0.25 2.31 -12.36
N TYR A 134 0.70 3.53 -12.03
CA TYR A 134 1.77 3.76 -11.07
C TYR A 134 1.45 3.17 -9.71
N THR A 135 0.27 3.48 -9.14
CA THR A 135 -0.11 2.99 -7.81
C THR A 135 -0.26 1.47 -7.77
N GLY A 136 -0.72 0.84 -8.86
CA GLY A 136 -0.75 -0.61 -9.03
C GLY A 136 0.65 -1.21 -9.13
N ALA A 137 1.52 -0.60 -9.95
CA ALA A 137 2.91 -1.04 -10.16
C ALA A 137 3.78 -1.00 -8.89
N ILE A 138 3.41 -0.17 -7.93
CA ILE A 138 4.09 -0.06 -6.63
C ILE A 138 3.29 -0.70 -5.48
N THR A 139 2.22 -1.42 -5.79
CA THR A 139 1.32 -2.08 -4.84
C THR A 139 0.78 -1.16 -3.72
N ASN A 140 0.66 0.15 -4.00
CA ASN A 140 0.29 1.14 -2.99
C ASN A 140 -1.20 1.49 -3.03
N THR A 141 -2.00 0.76 -2.29
CA THR A 141 -3.44 0.95 -2.14
C THR A 141 -3.83 2.33 -1.57
N PRO A 142 -3.15 2.87 -0.53
CA PRO A 142 -3.43 4.23 -0.06
C PRO A 142 -3.13 5.31 -1.10
N GLY A 143 -2.12 5.09 -1.95
CA GLY A 143 -1.81 5.98 -3.07
C GLY A 143 -2.92 6.00 -4.12
N LEU A 144 -3.51 4.85 -4.44
CA LEU A 144 -4.67 4.79 -5.32
C LEU A 144 -5.80 5.67 -4.77
N SER A 145 -6.13 5.54 -3.50
CA SER A 145 -7.20 6.33 -2.92
C SER A 145 -6.88 7.83 -2.89
N ALA A 146 -5.62 8.20 -2.60
CA ALA A 146 -5.20 9.61 -2.67
C ALA A 146 -5.34 10.19 -4.08
N ALA A 147 -5.00 9.40 -5.12
CA ALA A 147 -5.22 9.78 -6.51
C ALA A 147 -6.71 9.89 -6.85
N GLN A 148 -7.53 8.93 -6.41
CA GLN A 148 -8.99 8.96 -6.60
C GLN A 148 -9.63 10.17 -5.92
N GLN A 149 -9.19 10.52 -4.72
CA GLN A 149 -9.65 11.72 -4.03
C GLN A 149 -9.26 12.99 -4.78
N ALA A 150 -8.02 13.06 -5.30
CA ALA A 150 -7.57 14.21 -6.07
C ALA A 150 -8.40 14.43 -7.34
N VAL A 151 -8.73 13.37 -8.09
CA VAL A 151 -9.61 13.51 -9.29
C VAL A 151 -11.04 13.85 -8.89
N GLY A 152 -11.53 13.37 -7.76
CA GLY A 152 -12.85 13.74 -7.20
C GLY A 152 -12.91 15.23 -6.81
N ASP A 153 -11.89 15.74 -6.10
CA ASP A 153 -11.78 17.17 -5.73
C ASP A 153 -11.70 18.09 -6.98
N LEU A 154 -11.19 17.57 -8.10
CA LEU A 154 -11.08 18.28 -9.38
C LEU A 154 -12.31 18.11 -10.28
N GLY A 155 -13.27 17.27 -9.91
CA GLY A 155 -14.48 17.02 -10.68
C GLY A 155 -14.25 16.31 -12.01
N ILE A 156 -13.20 15.48 -12.14
CA ILE A 156 -12.89 14.75 -13.37
C ILE A 156 -13.76 13.48 -13.42
N GLU A 157 -14.83 13.52 -14.18
CA GLU A 157 -15.77 12.41 -14.30
C GLU A 157 -15.11 11.13 -14.87
N GLY A 158 -15.47 9.98 -14.30
CA GLY A 158 -14.98 8.66 -14.73
C GLY A 158 -13.50 8.40 -14.47
N ALA A 159 -12.73 9.37 -13.94
CA ALA A 159 -11.30 9.18 -13.69
C ALA A 159 -11.03 8.26 -12.50
N SER A 160 -11.91 8.24 -11.51
CA SER A 160 -11.79 7.36 -10.34
C SER A 160 -11.81 5.87 -10.74
N GLU A 161 -12.70 5.51 -11.66
CA GLU A 161 -12.85 4.15 -12.19
C GLU A 161 -11.67 3.78 -13.09
N ARG A 162 -11.18 4.71 -13.94
CA ARG A 162 -9.99 4.48 -14.77
C ARG A 162 -8.72 4.31 -13.91
N LEU A 163 -8.54 5.08 -12.85
CA LEU A 163 -7.48 4.91 -11.86
C LEU A 163 -7.53 3.50 -11.23
N ALA A 164 -8.72 3.07 -10.81
CA ALA A 164 -8.90 1.73 -10.23
C ALA A 164 -8.60 0.62 -11.23
N ALA A 165 -9.02 0.79 -12.49
CA ALA A 165 -8.72 -0.16 -13.58
C ALA A 165 -7.22 -0.22 -13.86
N GLY A 166 -6.51 0.92 -13.95
CA GLY A 166 -5.06 0.99 -14.11
C GLY A 166 -4.32 0.29 -12.97
N TYR A 167 -4.74 0.53 -11.73
CA TYR A 167 -4.22 -0.16 -10.55
C TYR A 167 -4.39 -1.68 -10.67
N ALA A 168 -5.61 -2.15 -10.97
CA ALA A 168 -5.91 -3.57 -11.04
C ALA A 168 -5.13 -4.28 -12.16
N VAL A 169 -4.91 -3.61 -13.30
CA VAL A 169 -4.12 -4.14 -14.42
C VAL A 169 -2.65 -4.30 -14.06
N ALA A 170 -2.04 -3.33 -13.36
CA ALA A 170 -0.62 -3.33 -13.04
C ALA A 170 -0.26 -4.20 -11.82
N TYR A 171 -1.15 -4.30 -10.84
CA TYR A 171 -0.87 -4.89 -9.53
C TYR A 171 -0.39 -6.36 -9.56
N PRO A 172 -1.00 -7.32 -10.30
CA PRO A 172 -0.59 -8.72 -10.22
C PRO A 172 0.85 -8.94 -10.67
N LEU A 173 1.24 -8.27 -11.75
CA LEU A 173 2.60 -8.37 -12.26
C LEU A 173 3.60 -7.56 -11.45
N ALA A 174 3.16 -6.56 -10.69
CA ALA A 174 4.02 -5.83 -9.77
C ALA A 174 4.57 -6.74 -8.67
N VAL A 175 3.73 -7.55 -8.01
CA VAL A 175 4.18 -8.50 -6.99
C VAL A 175 5.21 -9.48 -7.56
N VAL A 176 4.93 -10.04 -8.74
CA VAL A 176 5.87 -10.94 -9.44
C VAL A 176 7.15 -10.19 -9.82
N GLY A 177 7.02 -8.98 -10.38
CA GLY A 177 8.14 -8.15 -10.83
C GLY A 177 9.10 -7.78 -9.72
N MET A 178 8.61 -7.49 -8.51
CA MET A 178 9.47 -7.23 -7.35
C MET A 178 10.27 -8.45 -6.92
N ILE A 179 9.64 -9.64 -6.91
CA ILE A 179 10.34 -10.90 -6.63
C ILE A 179 11.39 -11.17 -7.71
N VAL A 180 11.04 -10.98 -8.99
CA VAL A 180 11.97 -11.09 -10.11
C VAL A 180 13.11 -10.07 -9.96
N SER A 181 12.87 -8.85 -9.50
CA SER A 181 13.91 -7.85 -9.23
C SER A 181 14.92 -8.33 -8.17
N CYS A 182 14.44 -9.00 -7.10
CA CYS A 182 15.33 -9.65 -6.12
C CYS A 182 16.22 -10.71 -6.78
N LEU A 183 15.65 -11.56 -7.65
CA LEU A 183 16.39 -12.61 -8.36
C LEU A 183 17.39 -12.04 -9.38
N LEU A 184 16.99 -11.00 -10.11
CA LEU A 184 17.87 -10.29 -11.06
C LEU A 184 19.04 -9.64 -10.35
N LEU A 185 18.83 -8.98 -9.20
CA LEU A 185 19.90 -8.43 -8.38
C LEU A 185 20.92 -9.51 -8.01
N ARG A 186 20.45 -10.68 -7.58
CA ARG A 186 21.31 -11.83 -7.28
C ARG A 186 22.12 -12.27 -8.51
N TRP A 187 21.45 -12.37 -9.66
CA TRP A 187 22.08 -12.81 -10.91
C TRP A 187 23.11 -11.80 -11.40
N PHE A 188 22.78 -10.50 -11.46
CA PHE A 188 23.69 -9.44 -11.91
C PHE A 188 24.93 -9.34 -11.02
N CYS A 189 24.76 -9.41 -9.70
CA CYS A 189 25.86 -9.29 -8.74
C CYS A 189 26.52 -10.63 -8.42
N ARG A 190 26.12 -11.75 -9.07
CA ARG A 190 26.63 -13.11 -8.84
C ARG A 190 26.71 -13.49 -7.37
N ILE A 191 25.63 -13.20 -6.61
CA ILE A 191 25.60 -13.36 -5.15
C ILE A 191 25.50 -14.85 -4.80
N ASP A 192 26.49 -15.33 -4.02
CA ASP A 192 26.46 -16.65 -3.40
C ASP A 192 25.80 -16.55 -2.02
N LEU A 193 24.59 -17.09 -1.89
CA LEU A 193 23.82 -17.04 -0.64
C LEU A 193 24.51 -17.72 0.54
N LYS A 194 25.42 -18.68 0.28
CA LYS A 194 26.17 -19.37 1.34
C LYS A 194 27.28 -18.51 1.94
N LYS A 195 27.73 -17.50 1.19
CA LYS A 195 28.81 -16.59 1.61
C LYS A 195 28.27 -15.23 2.08
N GLU A 196 26.97 -14.98 1.88
CA GLU A 196 26.38 -13.71 2.27
C GLU A 196 26.22 -13.66 3.80
N PRO A 197 26.72 -12.60 4.49
CA PRO A 197 26.59 -12.47 5.93
C PRO A 197 25.14 -12.48 6.38
N THR A 198 24.83 -13.20 7.44
CA THR A 198 23.47 -13.30 8.01
C THR A 198 23.26 -12.37 9.21
N GLU A 199 24.35 -11.85 9.76
CA GLU A 199 24.34 -10.86 10.83
C GLU A 199 24.74 -9.49 10.29
N GLU A 200 24.12 -8.43 10.79
CA GLU A 200 24.63 -7.08 10.59
C GLU A 200 26.03 -7.02 11.21
N ILE A 201 27.03 -6.53 10.46
CA ILE A 201 28.32 -6.17 11.03
C ILE A 201 28.00 -5.09 12.07
N GLN A 202 27.91 -5.50 13.32
CA GLN A 202 27.62 -4.63 14.46
C GLN A 202 28.79 -3.64 14.60
N SER A 203 28.67 -2.46 13.96
CA SER A 203 29.34 -1.29 14.49
C SER A 203 28.62 -0.89 15.79
N ASN A 204 29.09 -1.46 16.92
CA ASN A 204 28.74 -1.05 18.28
C ASN A 204 27.33 -0.53 18.52
N GLN A 205 26.38 -1.44 18.75
CA GLN A 205 25.17 -1.11 19.49
C GLN A 205 24.94 -2.18 20.59
N ASN A 206 25.73 -2.08 21.65
CA ASN A 206 25.27 -2.45 23.00
C ASN A 206 24.08 -1.52 23.31
N ASN A 207 22.91 -2.05 23.29
CA ASN A 207 21.71 -1.70 24.06
C ASN A 207 20.45 -2.16 23.31
N GLN A 208 20.29 -3.48 23.16
CA GLN A 208 18.95 -4.04 23.13
C GLN A 208 18.63 -4.45 24.56
N SER A 209 18.14 -3.50 25.35
CA SER A 209 17.30 -3.83 26.49
C SER A 209 16.04 -4.47 25.93
N THR A 210 15.95 -5.79 26.06
CA THR A 210 14.66 -6.50 26.09
C THR A 210 13.73 -5.69 26.98
N PRO A 211 12.56 -5.25 26.49
CA PRO A 211 11.57 -4.70 27.39
C PRO A 211 11.15 -5.86 28.32
N ASN A 212 11.52 -5.74 29.59
CA ASN A 212 10.96 -6.56 30.64
C ASN A 212 9.43 -6.51 30.49
N SER A 213 8.85 -7.68 30.33
CA SER A 213 7.44 -7.94 30.52
C SER A 213 7.02 -7.52 31.92
N THR A 214 6.66 -6.27 32.06
CA THR A 214 6.02 -5.78 33.28
C THR A 214 4.59 -5.44 32.93
N SER A 215 3.72 -6.31 33.43
CA SER A 215 2.36 -6.05 33.86
C SER A 215 1.37 -5.58 32.78
N SER A 216 0.60 -6.55 32.31
CA SER A 216 -0.79 -6.42 31.90
C SER A 216 -1.54 -5.39 32.76
N LYS A 217 -1.53 -4.11 32.37
CA LYS A 217 -2.54 -3.18 32.79
C LYS A 217 -3.71 -3.30 31.82
N LYS A 218 -4.80 -3.91 32.32
CA LYS A 218 -6.18 -3.90 31.86
C LYS A 218 -6.37 -3.36 30.42
N GLY A 219 -6.80 -4.24 29.50
CA GLY A 219 -7.33 -3.88 28.20
C GLY A 219 -8.51 -2.93 28.33
N GLY A 220 -8.24 -1.66 28.65
CA GLY A 220 -9.19 -0.57 28.59
C GLY A 220 -9.50 -0.23 27.15
N ILE A 221 -10.69 0.23 26.91
CA ILE A 221 -11.30 0.53 25.62
C ILE A 221 -10.34 1.37 24.75
N LEU A 222 -9.56 0.67 23.92
CA LEU A 222 -8.57 1.24 22.98
C LEU A 222 -9.24 1.95 21.79
N LEU A 223 -10.58 1.95 21.72
CA LEU A 223 -11.34 2.61 20.68
C LEU A 223 -11.27 4.14 20.79
N ILE A 224 -11.25 4.70 22.00
CA ILE A 224 -11.25 6.16 22.19
C ILE A 224 -10.04 6.81 21.49
N PRO A 225 -8.77 6.41 21.75
CA PRO A 225 -7.63 7.00 21.06
C PRO A 225 -7.67 6.79 19.53
N ILE A 226 -8.16 5.65 19.06
CA ILE A 226 -8.28 5.38 17.61
C ILE A 226 -9.23 6.39 16.96
N PHE A 227 -10.43 6.61 17.52
CA PHE A 227 -11.38 7.56 16.94
C PHE A 227 -10.96 9.02 17.08
N ILE A 228 -10.24 9.39 18.15
CA ILE A 228 -9.59 10.72 18.26
C ILE A 228 -8.56 10.91 17.14
N ILE A 229 -7.71 9.91 16.90
CA ILE A 229 -6.71 9.95 15.83
C ILE A 229 -7.37 10.08 14.47
N ILE A 230 -8.45 9.33 14.21
CA ILE A 230 -9.23 9.42 12.98
C ILE A 230 -9.80 10.83 12.81
N ALA A 231 -10.46 11.36 13.83
CA ALA A 231 -11.08 12.68 13.77
C ALA A 231 -10.05 13.79 13.50
N LEU A 232 -8.94 13.80 14.24
CA LEU A 232 -7.85 14.73 14.03
C LEU A 232 -7.18 14.53 12.65
N GLY A 233 -7.09 13.29 12.20
CA GLY A 233 -6.56 12.94 10.88
C GLY A 233 -7.42 13.48 9.74
N ILE A 234 -8.72 13.35 9.83
CA ILE A 234 -9.66 13.91 8.84
C ILE A 234 -9.55 15.44 8.80
N VAL A 235 -9.50 16.09 9.96
CA VAL A 235 -9.30 17.55 10.04
C VAL A 235 -7.98 17.94 9.37
N LEU A 236 -6.87 17.30 9.72
CA LEU A 236 -5.56 17.56 9.12
C LEU A 236 -5.57 17.29 7.60
N GLY A 237 -6.19 16.19 7.18
CA GLY A 237 -6.30 15.80 5.78
C GLY A 237 -7.10 16.78 4.93
N SER A 238 -8.03 17.49 5.54
CA SER A 238 -8.89 18.47 4.87
C SER A 238 -8.25 19.86 4.69
N ILE A 239 -7.09 20.12 5.35
CA ILE A 239 -6.40 21.41 5.27
C ILE A 239 -5.79 21.59 3.88
N PRO A 240 -6.18 22.63 3.11
CA PRO A 240 -5.59 22.92 1.82
C PRO A 240 -4.21 23.52 1.98
N ILE A 241 -3.19 22.93 1.37
CA ILE A 241 -1.80 23.41 1.39
C ILE A 241 -1.53 24.10 0.03
N PRO A 242 -1.31 25.43 0.01
CA PRO A 242 -1.00 26.13 -1.23
C PRO A 242 0.44 25.80 -1.66
N VAL A 243 0.59 25.07 -2.74
CA VAL A 243 1.91 24.66 -3.30
C VAL A 243 2.23 25.35 -4.63
N GLY A 244 1.52 26.42 -4.97
CA GLY A 244 1.75 27.17 -6.23
C GLY A 244 1.22 26.46 -7.48
N MET A 245 0.44 25.36 -7.33
CA MET A 245 -0.23 24.67 -8.43
C MET A 245 -1.66 25.23 -8.61
N LYS A 246 -2.33 24.85 -9.71
CA LYS A 246 -3.70 25.29 -10.04
C LYS A 246 -4.73 24.91 -8.97
N ALA A 247 -4.49 23.86 -8.22
CA ALA A 247 -5.31 23.46 -7.09
C ALA A 247 -4.44 23.25 -5.82
N PRO A 248 -4.97 23.54 -4.62
CA PRO A 248 -4.24 23.27 -3.38
C PRO A 248 -4.11 21.76 -3.16
N VAL A 249 -2.96 21.31 -2.70
CA VAL A 249 -2.73 19.92 -2.29
C VAL A 249 -3.35 19.71 -0.91
N LYS A 250 -4.09 18.61 -0.73
CA LYS A 250 -4.58 18.16 0.57
C LYS A 250 -3.95 16.81 0.91
N LEU A 251 -3.70 16.53 2.16
CA LEU A 251 -3.28 15.18 2.58
C LEU A 251 -4.40 14.14 2.37
N GLY A 252 -5.64 14.61 2.37
CA GLY A 252 -6.83 13.81 2.13
C GLY A 252 -7.15 12.78 3.22
N LEU A 253 -8.15 11.95 2.95
CA LEU A 253 -8.60 10.89 3.87
C LEU A 253 -7.58 9.74 4.03
N ALA A 254 -6.63 9.62 3.10
CA ALA A 254 -5.53 8.67 3.21
C ALA A 254 -4.35 9.24 4.02
N GLY A 255 -3.89 10.44 3.69
CA GLY A 255 -2.67 11.03 4.24
C GLY A 255 -2.86 11.62 5.63
N GLY A 256 -3.96 12.33 5.87
CA GLY A 256 -4.21 12.99 7.16
C GLY A 256 -4.23 12.00 8.33
N PRO A 257 -5.10 10.98 8.32
CA PRO A 257 -5.14 9.96 9.37
C PRO A 257 -3.83 9.18 9.51
N LEU A 258 -3.13 8.90 8.40
CA LEU A 258 -1.82 8.24 8.45
C LEU A 258 -0.80 9.08 9.24
N VAL A 259 -0.69 10.38 8.96
CA VAL A 259 0.26 11.28 9.62
C VAL A 259 -0.06 11.43 11.10
N VAL A 260 -1.32 11.66 11.45
CA VAL A 260 -1.74 11.76 12.86
C VAL A 260 -1.50 10.45 13.61
N ALA A 261 -1.83 9.31 13.01
CA ALA A 261 -1.61 7.99 13.60
C ALA A 261 -0.12 7.68 13.80
N LEU A 262 0.72 8.05 12.83
CA LEU A 262 2.18 7.90 12.91
C LEU A 262 2.77 8.71 14.06
N ILE A 263 2.36 9.99 14.20
CA ILE A 263 2.78 10.87 15.30
C ILE A 263 2.25 10.34 16.64
N ALA A 264 0.98 9.93 16.70
CA ALA A 264 0.37 9.40 17.89
C ALA A 264 1.04 8.08 18.35
N GLY A 265 1.35 7.18 17.41
CA GLY A 265 2.08 5.94 17.70
C GLY A 265 3.49 6.22 18.25
N TRP A 266 4.22 7.14 17.64
CA TRP A 266 5.54 7.55 18.12
C TRP A 266 5.51 8.24 19.49
N LEU A 267 4.68 9.28 19.65
CA LEU A 267 4.56 10.01 20.91
C LEU A 267 4.00 9.16 22.04
N GLY A 268 2.99 8.34 21.72
CA GLY A 268 2.32 7.50 22.69
C GLY A 268 3.26 6.47 23.31
N VAL A 269 4.08 5.80 22.50
CA VAL A 269 5.10 4.87 22.98
C VAL A 269 6.22 5.61 23.70
N LYS A 270 6.71 6.75 23.17
CA LYS A 270 7.77 7.55 23.78
C LYS A 270 7.39 8.10 25.16
N LYS A 271 6.14 8.51 25.34
CA LYS A 271 5.61 9.05 26.60
C LYS A 271 5.00 7.98 27.51
N GLY A 272 4.96 6.71 27.08
CA GLY A 272 4.37 5.62 27.86
C GLY A 272 2.83 5.65 27.92
N TRP A 273 2.17 6.39 27.04
CA TRP A 273 0.69 6.40 26.94
C TRP A 273 0.17 5.10 26.33
N TYR A 274 0.94 4.52 25.40
CA TYR A 274 0.67 3.24 24.76
C TYR A 274 1.88 2.33 24.94
N SER A 275 1.61 1.02 25.09
CA SER A 275 2.67 0.02 24.96
C SER A 275 2.96 -0.25 23.47
N THR A 276 4.15 -0.76 23.16
CA THR A 276 4.45 -1.29 21.82
C THR A 276 3.51 -2.45 21.47
N GLU A 277 3.05 -3.21 22.47
CA GLU A 277 2.04 -4.27 22.33
C GLU A 277 0.67 -3.71 21.86
N PHE A 278 0.34 -2.45 22.18
CA PHE A 278 -0.88 -1.82 21.66
C PHE A 278 -0.76 -1.48 20.19
N THR A 279 0.34 -0.83 19.78
CA THR A 279 0.52 -0.37 18.39
C THR A 279 0.71 -1.53 17.41
N ASP A 280 1.22 -2.67 17.88
CA ASP A 280 1.43 -3.90 17.09
C ASP A 280 0.55 -5.07 17.61
N GLY A 281 -0.50 -4.78 18.36
CA GLY A 281 -1.42 -5.75 18.92
C GLY A 281 -2.46 -6.26 17.93
N GLN A 282 -3.09 -7.39 18.27
CA GLN A 282 -4.13 -8.04 17.45
C GLN A 282 -5.27 -7.10 17.05
N GLY A 283 -5.67 -6.16 17.93
CA GLY A 283 -6.71 -5.18 17.64
C GLY A 283 -6.37 -4.24 16.49
N VAL A 284 -5.13 -3.73 16.45
CA VAL A 284 -4.66 -2.85 15.36
C VAL A 284 -4.44 -3.64 14.08
N HIS A 285 -3.95 -4.88 14.16
CA HIS A 285 -3.85 -5.78 13.01
C HIS A 285 -5.23 -6.08 12.42
N MET A 286 -6.23 -6.42 13.24
CA MET A 286 -7.60 -6.65 12.81
C MET A 286 -8.21 -5.40 12.15
N LEU A 287 -8.00 -4.23 12.75
CA LEU A 287 -8.46 -2.95 12.19
C LEU A 287 -7.86 -2.71 10.80
N ARG A 288 -6.56 -3.00 10.62
CA ARG A 288 -5.88 -2.91 9.33
C ARG A 288 -6.47 -3.86 8.30
N GLU A 289 -6.69 -5.13 8.67
CA GLU A 289 -7.22 -6.14 7.75
C GLU A 289 -8.67 -5.88 7.35
N VAL A 290 -9.51 -5.51 8.31
CA VAL A 290 -10.91 -5.12 8.03
C VAL A 290 -10.94 -3.88 7.14
N GLY A 291 -10.13 -2.87 7.46
CA GLY A 291 -10.05 -1.62 6.68
C GLY A 291 -9.66 -1.87 5.23
N ILE A 292 -8.57 -2.61 4.99
CA ILE A 292 -8.11 -2.89 3.61
C ILE A 292 -9.09 -3.80 2.87
N ALA A 293 -9.74 -4.77 3.55
CA ALA A 293 -10.74 -5.63 2.92
C ALA A 293 -11.95 -4.83 2.42
N LEU A 294 -12.51 -3.95 3.26
CA LEU A 294 -13.61 -3.06 2.89
C LEU A 294 -13.23 -2.12 1.74
N PHE A 295 -12.02 -1.54 1.80
CA PHE A 295 -11.53 -0.68 0.74
C PHE A 295 -11.42 -1.44 -0.59
N LEU A 296 -10.73 -2.59 -0.62
CA LEU A 296 -10.52 -3.36 -1.84
C LEU A 296 -11.82 -3.91 -2.42
N ALA A 297 -12.76 -4.36 -1.58
CA ALA A 297 -14.08 -4.80 -2.03
C ALA A 297 -14.88 -3.65 -2.66
N GLY A 298 -14.88 -2.47 -2.02
CA GLY A 298 -15.55 -1.27 -2.54
C GLY A 298 -14.97 -0.80 -3.87
N VAL A 299 -13.64 -0.76 -3.98
CA VAL A 299 -12.95 -0.44 -5.25
C VAL A 299 -13.26 -1.48 -6.33
N GLY A 300 -13.19 -2.78 -6.02
CA GLY A 300 -13.42 -3.85 -6.98
C GLY A 300 -14.84 -3.85 -7.54
N LEU A 301 -15.85 -3.75 -6.65
CA LEU A 301 -17.26 -3.70 -7.06
C LEU A 301 -17.59 -2.41 -7.84
N GLY A 302 -16.91 -1.30 -7.57
CA GLY A 302 -17.08 -0.05 -8.30
C GLY A 302 -16.40 -0.02 -9.67
N ALA A 303 -15.31 -0.76 -9.87
CA ALA A 303 -14.46 -0.66 -11.06
C ALA A 303 -14.70 -1.73 -12.12
N GLY A 304 -15.53 -2.74 -11.88
CA GLY A 304 -15.57 -3.95 -12.72
C GLY A 304 -15.90 -3.72 -14.19
N GLN A 305 -16.86 -2.87 -14.52
CA GLN A 305 -17.21 -2.56 -15.91
C GLN A 305 -16.09 -1.77 -16.61
N ALA A 306 -15.54 -0.76 -15.94
CA ALA A 306 -14.42 0.03 -16.46
C ALA A 306 -13.16 -0.82 -16.66
N PHE A 307 -12.93 -1.81 -15.77
CA PHE A 307 -11.77 -2.70 -15.87
C PHE A 307 -11.76 -3.51 -17.15
N VAL A 308 -12.89 -4.15 -17.51
CA VAL A 308 -12.98 -4.97 -18.74
C VAL A 308 -12.72 -4.11 -19.99
N ALA A 309 -13.35 -2.94 -20.07
CA ALA A 309 -13.13 -2.00 -21.18
C ALA A 309 -11.66 -1.53 -21.24
N THR A 310 -11.06 -1.21 -20.08
CA THR A 310 -9.67 -0.76 -19.99
C THR A 310 -8.67 -1.82 -20.43
N VAL A 311 -8.85 -3.07 -20.03
CA VAL A 311 -7.95 -4.17 -20.44
C VAL A 311 -7.99 -4.37 -21.96
N GLN A 312 -9.17 -4.25 -22.58
CA GLN A 312 -9.32 -4.40 -24.02
C GLN A 312 -8.67 -3.26 -24.81
N THR A 313 -8.75 -2.03 -24.31
CA THR A 313 -8.26 -0.83 -25.02
C THR A 313 -6.82 -0.45 -24.65
N HIS A 314 -6.37 -0.76 -23.42
CA HIS A 314 -5.10 -0.31 -22.87
C HIS A 314 -4.22 -1.47 -22.36
N TYR A 315 -4.13 -2.56 -23.10
CA TYR A 315 -3.31 -3.73 -22.73
C TYR A 315 -1.83 -3.38 -22.46
N MET A 316 -1.31 -2.31 -23.08
CA MET A 316 0.05 -1.81 -22.85
C MET A 316 0.29 -1.30 -21.41
N TRP A 317 -0.76 -0.99 -20.67
CA TRP A 317 -0.61 -0.59 -19.24
C TRP A 317 0.00 -1.70 -18.39
N VAL A 318 -0.18 -2.97 -18.78
CA VAL A 318 0.51 -4.10 -18.17
C VAL A 318 2.04 -3.95 -18.31
N VAL A 319 2.50 -3.63 -19.52
CA VAL A 319 3.93 -3.46 -19.82
C VAL A 319 4.49 -2.24 -19.08
N TYR A 320 3.76 -1.12 -19.11
CA TYR A 320 4.16 0.10 -18.38
C TYR A 320 4.24 -0.17 -16.87
N GLY A 321 3.29 -0.91 -16.31
CA GLY A 321 3.31 -1.34 -14.92
C GLY A 321 4.58 -2.13 -14.59
N VAL A 322 4.95 -3.10 -15.41
CA VAL A 322 6.18 -3.91 -15.24
C VAL A 322 7.43 -3.04 -15.25
N ILE A 323 7.53 -2.09 -16.18
CA ILE A 323 8.67 -1.16 -16.26
C ILE A 323 8.77 -0.30 -14.99
N ILE A 324 7.65 0.28 -14.56
CA ILE A 324 7.57 1.12 -13.36
C ILE A 324 7.92 0.30 -12.10
N THR A 325 7.51 -0.97 -12.05
CA THR A 325 7.80 -1.86 -10.91
C THR A 325 9.27 -2.23 -10.83
N MET A 326 9.90 -2.60 -11.96
CA MET A 326 11.19 -3.29 -11.94
C MET A 326 12.38 -2.35 -12.11
N VAL A 327 12.27 -1.34 -12.98
CA VAL A 327 13.43 -0.50 -13.33
C VAL A 327 13.97 0.30 -12.14
N PRO A 328 13.13 1.03 -11.37
CA PRO A 328 13.62 1.80 -10.23
C PRO A 328 14.35 0.96 -9.18
N PRO A 329 13.74 -0.13 -8.63
CA PRO A 329 14.40 -0.88 -7.57
C PRO A 329 15.66 -1.63 -8.06
N ILE A 330 15.70 -2.10 -9.31
CA ILE A 330 16.90 -2.72 -9.87
C ILE A 330 18.05 -1.71 -9.89
N LEU A 331 17.84 -0.50 -10.42
CA LEU A 331 18.87 0.53 -10.49
C LEU A 331 19.36 0.93 -9.09
N VAL A 332 18.42 1.19 -8.18
CA VAL A 332 18.75 1.64 -6.82
C VAL A 332 19.43 0.53 -6.00
N THR A 333 18.99 -0.71 -6.14
CA THR A 333 19.61 -1.81 -5.37
C THR A 333 20.96 -2.25 -5.97
N LEU A 334 21.17 -2.13 -7.29
CA LEU A 334 22.48 -2.28 -7.88
C LEU A 334 23.48 -1.23 -7.32
N PHE A 335 23.05 0.03 -7.24
CA PHE A 335 23.86 1.07 -6.57
C PHE A 335 24.11 0.72 -5.10
N GLY A 336 23.09 0.32 -4.37
CA GLY A 336 23.19 -0.11 -2.97
C GLY A 336 24.16 -1.27 -2.77
N ARG A 337 24.19 -2.23 -3.72
CA ARG A 337 25.10 -3.37 -3.65
C ARG A 337 26.51 -3.02 -4.03
N LEU A 338 26.71 -2.31 -5.15
CA LEU A 338 28.02 -2.08 -5.75
C LEU A 338 28.78 -0.91 -5.11
N VAL A 339 28.06 0.13 -4.67
CA VAL A 339 28.67 1.35 -4.11
C VAL A 339 28.60 1.40 -2.60
N LEU A 340 27.44 1.08 -2.03
CA LEU A 340 27.26 1.11 -0.57
C LEU A 340 27.56 -0.23 0.11
N HIS A 341 27.86 -1.26 -0.67
CA HIS A 341 28.17 -2.62 -0.19
C HIS A 341 27.13 -3.21 0.76
N LEU A 342 25.85 -2.86 0.55
CA LEU A 342 24.76 -3.34 1.39
C LEU A 342 24.54 -4.85 1.21
N ASN A 343 24.14 -5.49 2.29
CA ASN A 343 23.84 -6.92 2.30
C ASN A 343 22.66 -7.27 1.40
N TYR A 344 22.71 -8.40 0.71
CA TYR A 344 21.65 -8.82 -0.21
C TYR A 344 20.31 -9.02 0.48
N TYR A 345 20.28 -9.63 1.66
CA TYR A 345 19.04 -9.85 2.40
C TYR A 345 18.40 -8.53 2.84
N THR A 346 19.22 -7.55 3.23
CA THR A 346 18.76 -6.18 3.53
C THR A 346 18.18 -5.52 2.27
N LEU A 347 18.82 -5.69 1.11
CA LEU A 347 18.32 -5.13 -0.17
C LEU A 347 17.03 -5.79 -0.64
N MET A 348 16.83 -7.10 -0.40
CA MET A 348 15.53 -7.75 -0.67
C MET A 348 14.42 -7.13 0.21
N GLY A 349 14.70 -6.91 1.51
CA GLY A 349 13.79 -6.19 2.40
C GLY A 349 13.54 -4.75 1.94
N PHE A 350 14.58 -4.06 1.46
CA PHE A 350 14.46 -2.73 0.85
C PHE A 350 13.51 -2.72 -0.34
N ILE A 351 13.60 -3.69 -1.27
CA ILE A 351 12.68 -3.78 -2.43
C ILE A 351 11.24 -3.86 -1.93
N GLY A 352 10.93 -4.80 -1.03
CA GLY A 352 9.59 -4.94 -0.49
C GLY A 352 9.11 -3.69 0.27
N GLY A 353 9.96 -3.10 1.12
CA GLY A 353 9.64 -1.91 1.91
C GLY A 353 9.45 -0.66 1.05
N SER A 354 10.28 -0.46 0.04
CA SER A 354 10.19 0.68 -0.88
C SER A 354 8.98 0.61 -1.82
N HIS A 355 8.40 -0.57 -2.04
CA HIS A 355 7.16 -0.78 -2.78
C HIS A 355 5.94 -1.01 -1.89
N THR A 356 6.14 -0.97 -0.57
CA THR A 356 5.08 -1.22 0.43
C THR A 356 4.43 -2.61 0.27
N ASP A 357 5.23 -3.61 -0.16
CA ASP A 357 4.79 -4.94 -0.57
C ASP A 357 5.15 -6.05 0.44
N PRO A 358 4.22 -6.48 1.31
CA PRO A 358 4.44 -7.59 2.23
C PRO A 358 4.74 -8.95 1.57
N PRO A 359 4.16 -9.31 0.40
CA PRO A 359 4.52 -10.54 -0.30
C PRO A 359 6.00 -10.64 -0.64
N THR A 360 6.62 -9.55 -1.08
CA THR A 360 8.09 -9.52 -1.35
C THR A 360 8.89 -9.70 -0.06
N LEU A 361 8.45 -9.15 1.07
CA LEU A 361 9.10 -9.40 2.35
C LEU A 361 8.99 -10.87 2.77
N ALA A 362 7.81 -11.48 2.58
CA ALA A 362 7.62 -12.90 2.86
C ALA A 362 8.55 -13.77 2.00
N PHE A 363 8.69 -13.45 0.71
CA PHE A 363 9.66 -14.11 -0.17
C PHE A 363 11.10 -13.91 0.32
N ALA A 364 11.50 -12.71 0.70
CA ALA A 364 12.82 -12.39 1.21
C ALA A 364 13.15 -13.19 2.48
N ASN A 365 12.20 -13.31 3.42
CA ASN A 365 12.34 -14.12 4.63
C ASN A 365 12.45 -15.61 4.33
N ASN A 366 11.78 -16.13 3.29
CA ASN A 366 11.89 -17.53 2.88
C ASN A 366 13.23 -17.86 2.21
N VAL A 367 13.87 -16.87 1.55
CA VAL A 367 15.19 -17.03 0.91
C VAL A 367 16.32 -16.85 1.93
N ALA A 368 16.13 -16.03 2.95
CA ALA A 368 17.10 -15.81 4.00
C ALA A 368 17.23 -17.04 4.93
N PRO A 369 18.42 -17.33 5.47
CA PRO A 369 18.61 -18.38 6.45
C PRO A 369 17.73 -18.18 7.68
N GLU A 370 17.39 -19.29 8.35
CA GLU A 370 16.60 -19.26 9.57
C GLU A 370 17.24 -18.36 10.65
N GLY A 371 16.42 -17.49 11.25
CA GLY A 371 16.87 -16.51 12.25
C GLY A 371 17.47 -15.21 11.67
N CYS A 372 17.68 -15.10 10.37
CA CYS A 372 18.19 -13.87 9.74
C CYS A 372 17.12 -12.76 9.77
N LYS A 373 17.42 -11.65 10.41
CA LYS A 373 16.50 -10.49 10.57
C LYS A 373 16.70 -9.40 9.51
N LEU A 374 17.71 -9.52 8.65
CA LEU A 374 18.10 -8.49 7.69
C LEU A 374 16.99 -8.08 6.72
N PRO A 375 16.16 -9.01 6.16
CA PRO A 375 15.04 -8.61 5.31
C PRO A 375 14.02 -7.74 6.06
N ASN A 376 13.69 -8.13 7.29
CA ASN A 376 12.75 -7.36 8.10
C ASN A 376 13.31 -5.97 8.47
N THR A 377 14.61 -5.89 8.76
CA THR A 377 15.30 -4.62 9.05
C THR A 377 15.28 -3.71 7.81
N GLY A 378 15.65 -4.24 6.65
CA GLY A 378 15.63 -3.49 5.40
C GLY A 378 14.23 -2.95 5.05
N TYR A 379 13.22 -3.81 5.18
CA TYR A 379 11.82 -3.45 4.97
C TYR A 379 11.35 -2.35 5.94
N ALA A 380 11.50 -2.59 7.25
CA ALA A 380 11.02 -1.68 8.28
C ALA A 380 11.72 -0.31 8.27
N THR A 381 12.97 -0.25 7.79
CA THR A 381 13.72 1.01 7.70
C THR A 381 13.12 1.97 6.69
N VAL A 382 12.66 1.49 5.54
CA VAL A 382 12.21 2.36 4.44
C VAL A 382 10.70 2.47 4.30
N TYR A 383 9.96 1.45 4.76
CA TYR A 383 8.51 1.38 4.63
C TYR A 383 7.76 2.63 5.11
N PRO A 384 8.08 3.23 6.30
CA PRO A 384 7.34 4.39 6.78
C PRO A 384 7.45 5.60 5.88
N LEU A 385 8.67 5.91 5.44
CA LEU A 385 8.93 7.04 4.54
C LEU A 385 8.29 6.80 3.18
N THR A 386 8.46 5.61 2.63
CA THR A 386 7.93 5.29 1.30
C THR A 386 6.42 5.25 1.28
N MET A 387 5.76 4.76 2.32
CA MET A 387 4.30 4.80 2.42
C MET A 387 3.79 6.24 2.28
N PHE A 388 4.38 7.19 3.03
CA PHE A 388 4.04 8.60 2.95
C PHE A 388 4.32 9.19 1.56
N LEU A 389 5.54 8.98 1.03
CA LEU A 389 5.95 9.51 -0.28
C LEU A 389 5.08 8.98 -1.42
N ARG A 390 4.69 7.71 -1.37
CA ARG A 390 3.86 7.07 -2.40
C ARG A 390 2.43 7.62 -2.44
N ILE A 391 1.85 7.89 -1.27
CA ILE A 391 0.54 8.57 -1.17
C ILE A 391 0.65 9.97 -1.78
N PHE A 392 1.66 10.74 -1.37
CA PHE A 392 1.89 12.09 -1.85
C PHE A 392 2.15 12.14 -3.37
N THR A 393 3.03 11.26 -3.88
CA THR A 393 3.37 11.24 -5.31
C THR A 393 2.25 10.77 -6.21
N ALA A 394 1.36 9.89 -5.74
CA ALA A 394 0.17 9.49 -6.48
C ALA A 394 -0.79 10.67 -6.68
N GLN A 395 -1.01 11.46 -5.64
CA GLN A 395 -1.78 12.69 -5.71
C GLN A 395 -1.10 13.74 -6.60
N LEU A 396 0.24 13.88 -6.47
CA LEU A 396 1.02 14.82 -7.28
C LEU A 396 0.92 14.50 -8.77
N LEU A 397 0.95 13.23 -9.19
CA LEU A 397 0.79 12.82 -10.59
C LEU A 397 -0.55 13.29 -11.16
N VAL A 398 -1.64 13.18 -10.40
CA VAL A 398 -2.95 13.69 -10.79
C VAL A 398 -2.92 15.22 -10.95
N LEU A 399 -2.33 15.93 -9.99
CA LEU A 399 -2.25 17.40 -10.04
C LEU A 399 -1.34 17.94 -11.14
N MET A 400 -0.33 17.16 -11.56
CA MET A 400 0.54 17.51 -12.69
C MET A 400 -0.13 17.31 -14.06
N ALA A 401 -1.27 16.62 -14.11
CA ALA A 401 -2.02 16.38 -15.35
C ALA A 401 -2.85 17.61 -15.80
N ILE A 402 -2.99 18.60 -14.94
CA ILE A 402 -3.78 19.82 -15.13
C ILE A 402 -2.87 21.01 -15.47
#